data_8aeeb8a8119f4fe0ea290e6cb2b7c2da
#
_entry.id   8aeeb8a8119f4fe0ea290e6cb2b7c2da
#
_cell.length_a   1.000
_cell.length_b   1.000
_cell.length_c   1.000
_cell.angle_alpha   90.00
_cell.angle_beta   90.00
_cell.angle_gamma   90.00
#
_symmetry.space_group_name_H-M   'P 1'
#
loop_
_entity.id
_entity.type
_entity.pdbx_description
1 polymer ?
#
loop_
_entity_poly.entity_id
_entity_poly.type
_entity_poly.pdbx_seq_one_letter_code
_entity_poly.pdbx_strand_id
1 'polypeptide(L)'
;YLCLAQSLWEQPALAGAYNFGPLSHEAATVKNVIKLASRAYPSSATSYENSSEGPHEAGWLALETAHARRALGIAPRWPLDTAVTRTMDWYRQQHAGADARDLCLADIAAWEAQA
;
A
#
# COMPACT_ATOMS: atom_id res chain seq x y z
N TYR A 1 -8.99 -5.71 2.66
CA TYR A 1 -9.64 -6.22 3.88
C TYR A 1 -11.15 -6.28 3.73
N LEU A 2 -11.83 -5.26 3.18
CA LEU A 2 -13.29 -5.29 3.00
C LEU A 2 -13.75 -6.43 2.08
N CYS A 3 -13.05 -6.68 0.97
CA CYS A 3 -13.32 -7.82 0.10
C CYS A 3 -13.14 -9.15 0.83
N LEU A 4 -12.10 -9.28 1.68
CA LEU A 4 -11.92 -10.46 2.51
C LEU A 4 -13.10 -10.65 3.48
N ALA A 5 -13.53 -9.59 4.15
CA ALA A 5 -14.66 -9.63 5.08
C ALA A 5 -15.94 -10.08 4.37
N GLN A 6 -16.22 -9.55 3.19
CA GLN A 6 -17.35 -9.98 2.36
C GLN A 6 -17.24 -11.46 1.97
N SER A 7 -16.08 -11.88 1.46
CA SER A 7 -15.85 -13.27 1.05
C SER A 7 -16.05 -14.24 2.21
N LEU A 8 -15.59 -13.91 3.40
CA LEU A 8 -15.77 -14.72 4.61
C LEU A 8 -17.22 -14.79 5.08
N TRP A 9 -17.97 -13.70 4.90
CA TRP A 9 -19.40 -13.69 5.18
C TRP A 9 -20.18 -14.63 4.26
N GLU A 10 -19.86 -14.60 2.96
CA GLU A 10 -20.53 -15.41 1.95
C GLU A 10 -20.07 -16.87 1.97
N GLN A 11 -18.79 -17.11 2.29
CA GLN A 11 -18.15 -18.41 2.26
C GLN A 11 -17.23 -18.62 3.47
N PRO A 12 -17.78 -19.00 4.65
CA PRO A 12 -16.98 -19.21 5.87
C PRO A 12 -15.83 -20.23 5.72
N ALA A 13 -15.93 -21.15 4.75
CA ALA A 13 -14.87 -22.12 4.45
C ALA A 13 -13.56 -21.47 3.97
N LEU A 14 -13.58 -20.19 3.56
CA LEU A 14 -12.40 -19.42 3.19
C LEU A 14 -11.63 -18.88 4.41
N ALA A 15 -12.07 -19.20 5.65
CA ALA A 15 -11.36 -18.75 6.84
C ALA A 15 -9.92 -19.29 6.86
N GLY A 16 -8.95 -18.38 6.99
CA GLY A 16 -7.53 -18.72 6.93
C GLY A 16 -6.62 -17.51 7.03
N ALA A 17 -5.33 -17.75 6.92
CA ALA A 17 -4.32 -16.68 6.90
C ALA A 17 -4.06 -16.22 5.46
N TYR A 18 -4.07 -14.92 5.26
CA TYR A 18 -3.84 -14.28 3.97
C TYR A 18 -2.81 -13.18 4.10
N ASN A 19 -1.86 -13.15 3.17
CA ASN A 19 -0.95 -12.03 3.01
C ASN A 19 -1.44 -11.11 1.90
N PHE A 20 -1.42 -9.81 2.15
CA PHE A 20 -1.69 -8.77 1.17
C PHE A 20 -0.44 -7.90 1.02
N GLY A 21 -0.06 -7.60 -0.20
CA GLY A 21 1.13 -6.82 -0.49
C GLY A 21 1.29 -6.57 -1.99
N PRO A 22 2.32 -5.81 -2.38
CA PRO A 22 2.65 -5.60 -3.78
C PRO A 22 3.02 -6.92 -4.47
N LEU A 23 3.04 -6.92 -5.79
CA LEU A 23 3.57 -8.05 -6.56
C LEU A 23 5.07 -8.19 -6.29
N SER A 24 5.59 -9.41 -6.31
CA SER A 24 7.00 -9.70 -5.92
C SER A 24 8.03 -8.90 -6.72
N HIS A 25 7.73 -8.57 -7.99
CA HIS A 25 8.62 -7.76 -8.83
C HIS A 25 8.56 -6.25 -8.50
N GLU A 26 7.60 -5.81 -7.69
CA GLU A 26 7.47 -4.43 -7.21
C GLU A 26 8.06 -4.23 -5.80
N ALA A 27 8.67 -5.28 -5.25
CA ALA A 27 9.33 -5.17 -3.94
C ALA A 27 10.40 -4.07 -3.98
N ALA A 28 10.32 -3.14 -3.03
CA ALA A 28 11.16 -1.96 -3.00
C ALA A 28 11.77 -1.77 -1.61
N THR A 29 12.96 -1.21 -1.58
CA THR A 29 13.58 -0.81 -0.31
C THR A 29 12.86 0.39 0.31
N VAL A 30 12.93 0.55 1.63
CA VAL A 30 12.44 1.74 2.34
C VAL A 30 12.98 3.02 1.71
N LYS A 31 14.26 3.03 1.33
CA LYS A 31 14.90 4.16 0.63
C LYS A 31 14.21 4.51 -0.69
N ASN A 32 13.77 3.50 -1.46
CA ASN A 32 13.07 3.72 -2.72
C ASN A 32 11.65 4.29 -2.47
N VAL A 33 10.93 3.76 -1.48
CA VAL A 33 9.61 4.27 -1.10
C VAL A 33 9.69 5.72 -0.62
N ILE A 34 10.65 6.05 0.25
CA ILE A 34 10.89 7.43 0.71
C ILE A 34 11.20 8.35 -0.48
N LYS A 35 11.99 7.89 -1.45
CA LYS A 35 12.31 8.67 -2.66
C LYS A 35 11.07 8.98 -3.50
N LEU A 36 10.17 8.01 -3.66
CA LEU A 36 8.88 8.22 -4.33
C LEU A 36 8.01 9.21 -3.54
N ALA A 37 7.88 9.01 -2.24
CA ALA A 37 7.11 9.88 -1.36
C ALA A 37 7.61 11.34 -1.40
N SER A 38 8.92 11.56 -1.32
CA SER A 38 9.53 12.89 -1.37
C SER A 38 9.34 13.60 -2.71
N ARG A 39 9.18 12.85 -3.80
CA ARG A 39 8.84 13.45 -5.12
C ARG A 39 7.40 13.92 -5.17
N ALA A 40 6.47 13.15 -4.59
CA ALA A 40 5.05 13.47 -4.59
C ALA A 40 4.71 14.57 -3.56
N TYR A 41 5.44 14.61 -2.44
CA TYR A 41 5.27 15.61 -1.40
C TYR A 41 6.61 16.17 -0.93
N PRO A 42 7.18 17.16 -1.65
CA PRO A 42 8.47 17.78 -1.31
C PRO A 42 8.32 18.71 -0.10
N SER A 43 8.33 18.18 1.11
CA SER A 43 8.08 19.01 2.32
C SER A 43 9.23 19.06 3.31
N SER A 44 10.20 18.16 3.25
CA SER A 44 11.31 18.12 4.21
C SER A 44 12.54 17.39 3.67
N ALA A 45 13.70 17.78 4.20
CA ALA A 45 14.93 17.02 3.97
C ALA A 45 14.84 15.67 4.70
N THR A 46 14.98 14.58 3.97
CA THR A 46 15.09 13.25 4.55
C THR A 46 16.55 12.96 4.88
N SER A 47 16.85 12.70 6.14
CA SER A 47 18.16 12.21 6.57
C SER A 47 18.11 10.70 6.76
N TYR A 48 19.17 10.01 6.35
CA TYR A 48 19.34 8.58 6.59
C TYR A 48 20.46 8.39 7.60
N GLU A 49 20.15 7.74 8.71
CA GLU A 49 21.19 7.29 9.63
C GLU A 49 21.80 5.99 9.11
N ASN A 50 23.12 5.96 9.00
CA ASN A 50 23.89 4.77 8.68
C ASN A 50 24.25 3.98 9.96
N SER A 51 23.43 4.04 11.02
CA SER A 51 23.72 3.31 12.25
C SER A 51 23.40 1.82 12.06
N SER A 52 24.41 0.99 12.22
CA SER A 52 24.28 -0.48 12.28
C SER A 52 23.92 -0.97 13.70
N GLU A 53 23.58 -0.07 14.60
CA GLU A 53 23.20 -0.39 15.98
C GLU A 53 21.69 -0.59 16.10
N GLY A 54 21.22 -1.81 15.92
CA GLY A 54 19.84 -2.21 16.05
C GLY A 54 19.67 -3.71 15.82
N PRO A 55 18.51 -4.30 16.14
CA PRO A 55 18.23 -5.68 15.77
C PRO A 55 18.38 -5.84 14.26
N HIS A 56 19.06 -6.90 13.83
CA HIS A 56 19.30 -7.20 12.44
C HIS A 56 17.97 -7.44 11.72
N GLU A 57 17.51 -6.49 10.91
CA GLU A 57 16.37 -6.67 10.04
C GLU A 57 16.79 -7.42 8.77
N ALA A 58 15.88 -8.26 8.26
CA ALA A 58 16.12 -8.94 7.00
C ALA A 58 16.33 -7.91 5.88
N GLY A 59 17.45 -8.01 5.15
CA GLY A 59 17.77 -7.09 4.04
C GLY A 59 16.77 -7.15 2.87
N TRP A 60 15.94 -8.18 2.87
CA TRP A 60 14.86 -8.39 1.91
C TRP A 60 13.68 -9.07 2.60
N LEU A 61 12.50 -8.46 2.51
CA LEU A 61 11.25 -9.04 2.97
C LEU A 61 10.18 -8.87 1.89
N ALA A 62 9.71 -9.98 1.33
CA ALA A 62 8.61 -10.00 0.39
C ALA A 62 7.54 -10.98 0.89
N LEU A 63 6.28 -10.58 0.81
CA LEU A 63 5.15 -11.43 1.18
C LEU A 63 4.70 -12.27 -0.02
N GLU A 64 4.47 -13.56 0.21
CA GLU A 64 3.81 -14.42 -0.78
C GLU A 64 2.29 -14.15 -0.76
N THR A 65 1.77 -13.62 -1.85
CA THR A 65 0.36 -13.18 -1.97
C THR A 65 -0.49 -14.08 -2.88
N ALA A 66 0.07 -15.16 -3.41
CA ALA A 66 -0.63 -16.03 -4.36
C ALA A 66 -1.88 -16.69 -3.76
N HIS A 67 -1.88 -16.96 -2.45
CA HIS A 67 -3.05 -17.50 -1.78
C HIS A 67 -4.23 -16.51 -1.84
N ALA A 68 -4.03 -15.26 -1.48
CA ALA A 68 -5.07 -14.22 -1.55
C ALA A 68 -5.59 -14.04 -3.00
N ARG A 69 -4.70 -14.04 -3.98
CA ARG A 69 -5.09 -13.94 -5.39
C ARG A 69 -5.95 -15.10 -5.87
N ARG A 70 -5.57 -16.32 -5.51
CA ARG A 70 -6.30 -17.53 -5.96
C ARG A 70 -7.62 -17.75 -5.24
N ALA A 71 -7.63 -17.55 -3.91
CA ALA A 71 -8.79 -17.83 -3.10
C ALA A 71 -9.83 -16.71 -3.11
N LEU A 72 -9.38 -15.45 -3.21
CA LEU A 72 -10.23 -14.28 -3.04
C LEU A 72 -10.31 -13.41 -4.32
N GLY A 73 -9.52 -13.71 -5.35
CA GLY A 73 -9.42 -12.87 -6.54
C GLY A 73 -8.81 -11.48 -6.27
N ILE A 74 -8.16 -11.29 -5.12
CA ILE A 74 -7.64 -9.99 -4.70
C ILE A 74 -6.19 -9.82 -5.16
N ALA A 75 -5.95 -8.76 -5.95
CA ALA A 75 -4.62 -8.35 -6.37
C ALA A 75 -4.47 -6.83 -6.28
N PRO A 76 -3.26 -6.29 -6.13
CA PRO A 76 -3.03 -4.86 -6.25
C PRO A 76 -3.48 -4.36 -7.63
N ARG A 77 -4.20 -3.24 -7.66
CA ARG A 77 -4.62 -2.58 -8.92
C ARG A 77 -3.70 -1.43 -9.29
N TRP A 78 -3.04 -0.84 -8.32
CA TRP A 78 -2.07 0.23 -8.51
C TRP A 78 -0.65 -0.28 -8.33
N PRO A 79 0.27 0.04 -9.25
CA PRO A 79 1.69 -0.18 -9.04
C PRO A 79 2.20 0.69 -7.88
N LEU A 80 3.37 0.33 -7.35
CA LEU A 80 3.93 0.95 -6.14
C LEU A 80 4.05 2.47 -6.26
N ASP A 81 4.53 2.99 -7.37
CA ASP A 81 4.72 4.42 -7.59
C ASP A 81 3.39 5.18 -7.56
N THR A 82 2.36 4.63 -8.21
CA THR A 82 1.00 5.18 -8.19
C THR A 82 0.42 5.15 -6.78
N ALA A 83 0.54 4.04 -6.07
CA ALA A 83 0.03 3.91 -4.70
C ALA A 83 0.71 4.93 -3.76
N VAL A 84 2.03 5.07 -3.82
CA VAL A 84 2.77 6.04 -3.02
C VAL A 84 2.39 7.48 -3.39
N THR A 85 2.32 7.79 -4.68
CA THR A 85 1.95 9.15 -5.16
C THR A 85 0.57 9.53 -4.66
N ARG A 86 -0.44 8.68 -4.84
CA ARG A 86 -1.80 8.94 -4.37
C ARG A 86 -1.87 9.13 -2.86
N THR A 87 -1.18 8.27 -2.10
CA THR A 87 -1.10 8.38 -0.64
C THR A 87 -0.52 9.74 -0.22
N MET A 88 0.57 10.16 -0.83
CA MET A 88 1.21 11.43 -0.50
C MET A 88 0.38 12.64 -0.95
N ASP A 89 -0.30 12.54 -2.09
CA ASP A 89 -1.24 13.56 -2.56
C ASP A 89 -2.46 13.70 -1.65
N TRP A 90 -2.97 12.58 -1.12
CA TRP A 90 -4.04 12.59 -0.14
C TRP A 90 -3.63 13.37 1.11
N TYR A 91 -2.46 13.07 1.69
CA TYR A 91 -1.95 13.79 2.86
C TYR A 91 -1.70 15.27 2.57
N ARG A 92 -1.16 15.59 1.40
CA ARG A 92 -0.91 16.98 0.99
C ARG A 92 -2.21 17.78 0.89
N GLN A 93 -3.25 17.23 0.31
CA GLN A 93 -4.55 17.87 0.17
C GLN A 93 -5.26 18.00 1.53
N GLN A 94 -5.23 16.97 2.34
CA GLN A 94 -5.78 16.98 3.69
C GLN A 94 -5.08 18.05 4.57
N HIS A 95 -3.77 18.18 4.47
CA HIS A 95 -2.99 19.22 5.15
C HIS A 95 -3.33 20.62 4.65
N ALA A 96 -3.73 20.75 3.39
CA ALA A 96 -4.21 22.00 2.81
C ALA A 96 -5.68 22.33 3.16
N GLY A 97 -6.33 21.48 3.96
CA GLY A 97 -7.69 21.70 4.47
C GLY A 97 -8.81 21.03 3.66
N ALA A 98 -8.47 20.12 2.72
CA ALA A 98 -9.49 19.34 2.02
C ALA A 98 -10.18 18.36 2.97
N ASP A 99 -11.46 18.11 2.74
CA ASP A 99 -12.24 17.18 3.54
C ASP A 99 -11.75 15.73 3.36
N ALA A 100 -11.41 15.06 4.46
CA ALA A 100 -10.86 13.71 4.44
C ALA A 100 -11.83 12.69 3.85
N ARG A 101 -13.13 12.86 4.04
CA ARG A 101 -14.15 11.96 3.47
C ARG A 101 -14.20 12.07 1.96
N ASP A 102 -14.18 13.30 1.44
CA ASP A 102 -14.20 13.54 -0.02
C ASP A 102 -12.95 12.96 -0.68
N LEU A 103 -11.78 13.11 -0.06
CA LEU A 103 -10.54 12.50 -0.52
C LEU A 103 -10.61 10.96 -0.53
N CYS A 104 -11.15 10.35 0.52
CA CYS A 104 -11.34 8.90 0.57
C CYS A 104 -12.33 8.40 -0.50
N LEU A 105 -13.45 9.11 -0.69
CA LEU A 105 -14.42 8.75 -1.73
C LEU A 105 -13.83 8.86 -3.13
N ALA A 106 -13.01 9.88 -3.39
CA ALA A 106 -12.31 10.04 -4.67
C ALA A 106 -11.31 8.90 -4.92
N ASP A 107 -10.58 8.46 -3.90
CA ASP A 107 -9.65 7.33 -4.03
C ASP A 107 -10.36 5.99 -4.22
N ILE A 108 -11.47 5.76 -3.52
CA ILE A 108 -12.31 4.58 -3.72
C ILE A 108 -12.84 4.53 -5.16
N ALA A 109 -13.41 5.63 -5.65
CA ALA A 109 -13.91 5.71 -7.03
C ALA A 109 -12.80 5.48 -8.07
N ALA A 110 -11.61 6.06 -7.85
CA ALA A 110 -10.46 5.87 -8.72
C ALA A 110 -9.93 4.42 -8.70
N TRP A 111 -10.04 3.72 -7.57
CA TRP A 111 -9.64 2.32 -7.44
C TRP A 111 -10.66 1.41 -8.14
N GLU A 112 -11.95 1.68 -8.00
CA GLU A 112 -13.03 0.94 -8.65
C GLU A 112 -12.99 1.08 -10.16
N ALA A 113 -12.66 2.26 -10.69
CA ALA A 113 -12.55 2.51 -12.13
C ALA A 113 -11.44 1.70 -12.83
N GLN A 114 -10.57 1.01 -12.08
CA GLN A 114 -9.52 0.12 -12.61
C GLN A 114 -9.91 -1.37 -12.58
N ALA A 115 -11.19 -1.65 -12.48
CA ALA A 115 -11.72 -3.01 -12.47
C ALA A 115 -11.66 -3.66 -13.85
#